data_2416620697a0c74d842f79a7cb4944d4
#
_entry.id   2416620697a0c74d842f79a7cb4944d4
#
_cell.length_a   1.000
_cell.length_b   1.000
_cell.length_c   1.000
_cell.angle_alpha   90.00
_cell.angle_beta   90.00
_cell.angle_gamma   90.00
#
_symmetry.space_group_name_H-M   'P 1'
#
loop_
_entity.id
_entity.type
_entity.pdbx_description
1 polymer ?
#
loop_
_entity_poly.entity_id
_entity_poly.type
_entity_poly.pdbx_seq_one_letter_code
_entity_poly.pdbx_strand_id
1 'polypeptide(L)'
;MSKNIIWIIVLIAALIGFIFFLGTDEEPIDPQQIAQDWIVNNSPTYKFDGQDLAFLDTREGKIYFAFQSTSAGYGDRTGQMSATVITSHIMEIIVENGEVVSAITDGKYNEITNEMIGEYLEENFEEDKEISVYFLNIESQQEELVEVKRTIPYEPGISIHFAAINQLLNGPTEDESERGIFSMINPGTVVYDLTIEDGVAIVDFNEKLQEGVAGSASVMAIRNQIERTLLQFDDINEVVISINGESEEILQP
;
A
#
# COMPACT_ATOMS: atom_id res chain seq x y z
N MET A 1 -14.33 30.17 61.58
CA MET A 1 -13.69 30.41 60.27
C MET A 1 -14.04 31.80 59.80
N SER A 2 -13.06 32.64 59.44
CA SER A 2 -13.34 34.00 59.03
C SER A 2 -13.98 34.00 57.63
N LYS A 3 -14.87 34.96 57.32
CA LYS A 3 -15.52 35.09 56.04
C LYS A 3 -14.51 35.10 54.85
N ASN A 4 -13.31 35.57 55.09
CA ASN A 4 -12.25 35.63 54.07
C ASN A 4 -11.70 34.24 53.71
N ILE A 5 -11.66 33.29 54.65
CA ILE A 5 -11.21 31.91 54.37
C ILE A 5 -12.24 31.17 53.49
N ILE A 6 -13.52 31.42 53.70
CA ILE A 6 -14.60 30.84 52.89
C ILE A 6 -14.52 31.33 51.45
N TRP A 7 -14.26 32.61 51.23
CA TRP A 7 -14.09 33.15 49.86
C TRP A 7 -12.87 32.64 49.12
N ILE A 8 -11.75 32.40 49.84
CA ILE A 8 -10.54 31.82 49.26
C ILE A 8 -10.79 30.37 48.86
N ILE A 9 -11.52 29.58 49.67
CA ILE A 9 -11.86 28.17 49.34
C ILE A 9 -12.80 28.13 48.11
N VAL A 10 -13.78 29.03 48.03
CA VAL A 10 -14.70 29.10 46.89
C VAL A 10 -13.95 29.53 45.61
N LEU A 11 -13.01 30.45 45.69
CA LEU A 11 -12.18 30.88 44.55
C LEU A 11 -11.25 29.77 44.08
N ILE A 12 -10.63 29.02 44.98
CA ILE A 12 -9.77 27.86 44.65
C ILE A 12 -10.61 26.74 44.04
N ALA A 13 -11.80 26.44 44.55
CA ALA A 13 -12.71 25.44 43.98
C ALA A 13 -13.21 25.87 42.59
N ALA A 14 -13.49 27.16 42.37
CA ALA A 14 -13.87 27.69 41.05
C ALA A 14 -12.68 27.64 40.07
N LEU A 15 -11.45 27.89 40.52
CA LEU A 15 -10.26 27.81 39.70
C LEU A 15 -9.94 26.36 39.31
N ILE A 16 -10.09 25.40 40.25
CA ILE A 16 -9.93 23.96 39.98
C ILE A 16 -11.04 23.47 39.03
N GLY A 17 -12.28 23.87 39.23
CA GLY A 17 -13.40 23.58 38.32
C GLY A 17 -13.20 24.17 36.95
N PHE A 18 -12.59 25.36 36.81
CA PHE A 18 -12.29 26.00 35.55
C PHE A 18 -11.12 25.33 34.82
N ILE A 19 -10.10 24.87 35.58
CA ILE A 19 -8.99 24.06 35.03
C ILE A 19 -9.49 22.69 34.54
N PHE A 20 -10.45 22.07 35.24
CA PHE A 20 -11.11 20.83 34.79
C PHE A 20 -12.06 21.05 33.60
N PHE A 21 -12.61 22.27 33.43
CA PHE A 21 -13.45 22.63 32.30
C PHE A 21 -12.65 23.09 31.06
N LEU A 22 -11.38 23.46 31.26
CA LEU A 22 -10.37 23.55 30.19
C LEU A 22 -9.73 22.15 29.98
N GLY A 23 -10.54 21.10 30.04
CA GLY A 23 -10.14 19.80 29.55
C GLY A 23 -9.59 20.02 28.16
N THR A 24 -8.35 19.64 27.95
CA THR A 24 -7.78 19.53 26.64
C THR A 24 -8.76 18.70 25.82
N ASP A 25 -9.48 19.32 24.92
CA ASP A 25 -10.06 18.63 23.76
C ASP A 25 -8.84 18.12 22.98
N GLU A 26 -8.20 17.05 23.47
CA GLU A 26 -7.36 16.23 22.61
C GLU A 26 -8.35 15.67 21.58
N GLU A 27 -8.30 16.21 20.39
CA GLU A 27 -9.01 15.61 19.26
C GLU A 27 -8.65 14.13 19.24
N PRO A 28 -9.63 13.23 19.12
CA PRO A 28 -9.33 11.80 19.08
C PRO A 28 -8.33 11.59 17.95
N ILE A 29 -7.13 11.10 18.29
CA ILE A 29 -6.09 10.85 17.30
C ILE A 29 -6.68 9.85 16.28
N ASP A 30 -6.61 10.23 15.03
CA ASP A 30 -7.11 9.42 13.92
C ASP A 30 -6.44 8.04 13.94
N PRO A 31 -7.19 6.93 13.96
CA PRO A 31 -6.63 5.59 13.90
C PRO A 31 -5.67 5.37 12.73
N GLN A 32 -5.90 6.03 11.59
CA GLN A 32 -5.00 6.00 10.43
C GLN A 32 -3.64 6.63 10.78
N GLN A 33 -3.63 7.76 11.47
CA GLN A 33 -2.39 8.42 11.89
C GLN A 33 -1.63 7.57 12.90
N ILE A 34 -2.34 6.92 13.85
CA ILE A 34 -1.73 5.99 14.82
C ILE A 34 -1.06 4.84 14.08
N ALA A 35 -1.75 4.24 13.11
CA ALA A 35 -1.24 3.14 12.30
C ALA A 35 0.00 3.56 11.51
N GLN A 36 -0.04 4.70 10.83
CA GLN A 36 1.08 5.22 10.05
C GLN A 36 2.30 5.50 10.93
N ASP A 37 2.12 6.17 12.07
CA ASP A 37 3.20 6.45 13.01
C ASP A 37 3.79 5.15 13.57
N TRP A 38 2.94 4.15 13.80
CA TRP A 38 3.39 2.84 14.27
C TRP A 38 4.24 2.13 13.23
N ILE A 39 3.84 2.13 11.95
CA ILE A 39 4.63 1.51 10.84
C ILE A 39 6.03 2.11 10.81
N VAL A 40 6.12 3.43 10.74
CA VAL A 40 7.40 4.14 10.61
C VAL A 40 8.32 3.88 11.81
N ASN A 41 7.76 3.79 13.02
CA ASN A 41 8.55 3.70 14.24
C ASN A 41 8.75 2.28 14.77
N ASN A 42 7.89 1.33 14.43
CA ASN A 42 7.87 0.01 15.07
C ASN A 42 7.96 -1.17 14.10
N SER A 43 7.40 -1.09 12.87
CA SER A 43 7.44 -2.22 11.95
C SER A 43 8.89 -2.62 11.60
N PRO A 44 9.33 -3.83 11.90
CA PRO A 44 10.68 -4.29 11.58
C PRO A 44 10.96 -4.33 10.08
N THR A 45 9.97 -4.74 9.28
CA THR A 45 10.12 -4.80 7.82
C THR A 45 10.28 -3.41 7.23
N TYR A 46 9.39 -2.47 7.60
CA TYR A 46 9.48 -1.10 7.10
C TYR A 46 10.73 -0.37 7.57
N LYS A 47 11.09 -0.50 8.84
CA LYS A 47 12.30 0.16 9.41
C LYS A 47 13.61 -0.35 8.82
N PHE A 48 13.65 -1.57 8.34
CA PHE A 48 14.86 -2.13 7.76
C PHE A 48 15.23 -1.43 6.43
N ASP A 49 14.30 -1.38 5.49
CA ASP A 49 14.53 -0.80 4.17
C ASP A 49 13.23 -0.36 3.45
N GLY A 50 12.14 -0.15 4.21
CA GLY A 50 10.86 0.30 3.69
C GLY A 50 10.90 1.76 3.22
N GLN A 51 10.20 2.03 2.12
CA GLN A 51 10.04 3.35 1.51
C GLN A 51 8.66 3.48 0.87
N ASP A 52 8.29 4.70 0.49
CA ASP A 52 7.06 4.99 -0.25
C ASP A 52 5.80 4.47 0.45
N LEU A 53 5.66 4.74 1.78
CA LEU A 53 4.49 4.35 2.56
C LEU A 53 3.26 5.13 2.09
N ALA A 54 2.25 4.42 1.64
CA ALA A 54 0.98 4.96 1.19
C ALA A 54 -0.19 4.34 1.96
N PHE A 55 -1.14 5.16 2.39
CA PHE A 55 -2.43 4.69 2.89
C PHE A 55 -3.29 4.21 1.72
N LEU A 56 -3.93 3.05 1.85
CA LEU A 56 -4.78 2.48 0.82
C LEU A 56 -6.26 2.66 1.14
N ASP A 57 -6.68 2.10 2.28
CA ASP A 57 -8.10 2.03 2.62
C ASP A 57 -8.30 1.66 4.09
N THR A 58 -9.54 1.83 4.58
CA THR A 58 -10.00 1.29 5.87
C THR A 58 -11.28 0.49 5.64
N ARG A 59 -11.24 -0.83 5.90
CA ARG A 59 -12.37 -1.74 5.73
C ARG A 59 -12.55 -2.59 6.97
N GLU A 60 -13.79 -2.73 7.43
CA GLU A 60 -14.14 -3.60 8.57
C GLU A 60 -13.28 -3.37 9.83
N GLY A 61 -12.82 -2.12 10.05
CA GLY A 61 -11.97 -1.78 11.19
C GLY A 61 -10.48 -2.10 11.02
N LYS A 62 -10.08 -2.58 9.84
CA LYS A 62 -8.70 -2.81 9.44
C LYS A 62 -8.22 -1.68 8.55
N ILE A 63 -7.00 -1.23 8.76
CA ILE A 63 -6.36 -0.14 8.03
C ILE A 63 -5.25 -0.73 7.17
N TYR A 64 -5.24 -0.41 5.88
CA TYR A 64 -4.30 -0.96 4.92
C TYR A 64 -3.32 0.10 4.44
N PHE A 65 -2.05 -0.27 4.40
CA PHE A 65 -0.98 0.53 3.83
C PHE A 65 -0.19 -0.28 2.81
N ALA A 66 0.26 0.37 1.74
CA ALA A 66 1.27 -0.17 0.84
C ALA A 66 2.63 0.47 1.14
N PHE A 67 3.69 -0.28 0.90
CA PHE A 67 5.05 0.23 0.91
C PHE A 67 5.97 -0.67 0.06
N GLN A 68 7.17 -0.20 -0.24
CA GLN A 68 8.18 -1.02 -0.89
C GLN A 68 9.36 -1.29 0.04
N SER A 69 10.03 -2.43 -0.15
CA SER A 69 11.34 -2.71 0.40
C SER A 69 12.36 -2.88 -0.73
N THR A 70 13.63 -2.60 -0.47
CA THR A 70 14.72 -2.75 -1.46
C THR A 70 15.35 -4.14 -1.44
N SER A 71 14.90 -4.99 -0.55
CA SER A 71 15.38 -6.38 -0.44
C SER A 71 14.23 -7.34 -0.12
N ALA A 72 14.34 -8.57 -0.58
CA ALA A 72 13.34 -9.60 -0.33
C ALA A 72 13.26 -10.01 1.15
N GLY A 73 12.05 -10.39 1.57
CA GLY A 73 11.76 -10.94 2.91
C GLY A 73 11.19 -9.93 3.89
N TYR A 74 11.01 -10.36 5.13
CA TYR A 74 10.33 -9.62 6.19
C TYR A 74 11.23 -9.40 7.40
N GLY A 75 10.86 -8.44 8.25
CA GLY A 75 11.53 -8.18 9.51
C GLY A 75 12.89 -7.51 9.37
N ASP A 76 13.65 -7.50 10.47
CA ASP A 76 15.04 -7.02 10.47
C ASP A 76 15.97 -8.10 9.90
N ARG A 77 16.49 -7.83 8.72
CA ARG A 77 17.38 -8.72 7.96
C ARG A 77 18.87 -8.37 8.15
N THR A 78 19.22 -7.58 9.17
CA THR A 78 20.60 -7.18 9.46
C THR A 78 21.51 -8.42 9.58
N GLY A 79 22.53 -8.49 8.76
CA GLY A 79 23.50 -9.61 8.74
C GLY A 79 23.04 -10.85 7.98
N GLN A 80 21.86 -10.83 7.35
CA GLN A 80 21.42 -11.88 6.44
C GLN A 80 21.78 -11.52 5.00
N MET A 81 22.06 -12.54 4.19
CA MET A 81 22.16 -12.35 2.73
C MET A 81 20.75 -12.36 2.15
N SER A 82 20.26 -11.20 1.75
CA SER A 82 19.01 -11.07 1.02
C SER A 82 19.26 -10.61 -0.41
N ALA A 83 18.43 -11.04 -1.34
CA ALA A 83 18.49 -10.55 -2.71
C ALA A 83 18.12 -9.06 -2.73
N THR A 84 18.87 -8.24 -3.44
CA THR A 84 18.51 -6.85 -3.72
C THR A 84 17.44 -6.86 -4.81
N VAL A 85 16.19 -6.73 -4.40
CA VAL A 85 15.01 -6.71 -5.29
C VAL A 85 13.97 -5.79 -4.66
N ILE A 86 13.40 -4.90 -5.46
CA ILE A 86 12.29 -4.07 -5.00
C ILE A 86 11.07 -4.97 -4.86
N THR A 87 10.51 -5.02 -3.65
CA THR A 87 9.34 -5.83 -3.31
C THR A 87 8.24 -4.92 -2.77
N SER A 88 7.06 -5.00 -3.37
CA SER A 88 5.87 -4.30 -2.87
C SER A 88 5.23 -5.11 -1.75
N HIS A 89 4.81 -4.43 -0.69
CA HIS A 89 4.17 -5.00 0.48
C HIS A 89 2.84 -4.32 0.78
N ILE A 90 1.91 -5.09 1.33
CA ILE A 90 0.67 -4.57 1.92
C ILE A 90 0.70 -4.92 3.41
N MET A 91 0.45 -3.91 4.25
CA MET A 91 0.33 -4.10 5.69
C MET A 91 -1.10 -3.85 6.14
N GLU A 92 -1.69 -4.85 6.78
CA GLU A 92 -2.97 -4.74 7.49
C GLU A 92 -2.71 -4.36 8.94
N ILE A 93 -3.36 -3.31 9.43
CA ILE A 93 -3.24 -2.85 10.82
C ILE A 93 -4.62 -2.73 11.47
N ILE A 94 -4.71 -3.17 12.72
CA ILE A 94 -5.87 -2.93 13.58
C ILE A 94 -5.45 -2.03 14.73
N VAL A 95 -6.20 -0.95 14.92
CA VAL A 95 -6.04 0.00 16.03
C VAL A 95 -7.24 -0.10 16.95
N GLU A 96 -7.01 -0.40 18.23
CA GLU A 96 -8.04 -0.43 19.26
C GLU A 96 -7.60 0.44 20.44
N ASN A 97 -8.52 1.28 20.94
CA ASN A 97 -8.26 2.18 22.08
C ASN A 97 -7.00 3.06 21.95
N GLY A 98 -6.64 3.43 20.72
CA GLY A 98 -5.46 4.25 20.44
C GLY A 98 -4.14 3.48 20.39
N GLU A 99 -4.16 2.15 20.37
CA GLU A 99 -2.99 1.30 20.27
C GLU A 99 -3.12 0.33 19.08
N VAL A 100 -1.99 0.03 18.42
CA VAL A 100 -1.94 -1.00 17.37
C VAL A 100 -1.93 -2.37 18.03
N VAL A 101 -2.98 -3.16 17.79
CA VAL A 101 -3.16 -4.50 18.35
C VAL A 101 -2.85 -5.62 17.35
N SER A 102 -2.83 -5.30 16.06
CA SER A 102 -2.43 -6.22 14.99
C SER A 102 -1.70 -5.45 13.90
N ALA A 103 -0.64 -6.03 13.34
CA ALA A 103 0.08 -5.52 12.19
C ALA A 103 0.66 -6.71 11.40
N ILE A 104 0.10 -6.96 10.24
CA ILE A 104 0.39 -8.13 9.40
C ILE A 104 0.83 -7.66 8.02
N THR A 105 2.01 -8.06 7.57
CA THR A 105 2.52 -7.75 6.24
C THR A 105 2.30 -8.93 5.29
N ASP A 106 1.68 -8.67 4.15
CA ASP A 106 1.35 -9.62 3.07
C ASP A 106 0.61 -10.87 3.55
N GLY A 107 -0.15 -10.74 4.67
CA GLY A 107 -0.80 -11.87 5.31
C GLY A 107 0.16 -12.95 5.85
N LYS A 108 1.46 -12.72 5.81
CA LYS A 108 2.51 -13.73 6.08
C LYS A 108 3.39 -13.44 7.27
N TYR A 109 3.53 -12.19 7.64
CA TYR A 109 4.47 -11.80 8.68
C TYR A 109 3.81 -10.89 9.72
N ASN A 110 3.89 -11.29 10.97
CA ASN A 110 3.40 -10.49 12.10
C ASN A 110 4.50 -9.53 12.57
N GLU A 111 4.30 -8.26 12.30
CA GLU A 111 5.26 -7.18 12.62
C GLU A 111 5.40 -6.93 14.12
N ILE A 112 4.42 -7.34 14.94
CA ILE A 112 4.45 -7.17 16.40
C ILE A 112 5.28 -8.29 17.04
N THR A 113 5.05 -9.56 16.63
CA THR A 113 5.74 -10.70 17.22
C THR A 113 7.06 -11.04 16.51
N ASN A 114 7.33 -10.45 15.35
CA ASN A 114 8.46 -10.72 14.48
C ASN A 114 8.54 -12.19 14.02
N GLU A 115 7.39 -12.76 13.71
CA GLU A 115 7.29 -14.17 13.34
C GLU A 115 6.52 -14.32 12.02
N MET A 116 6.92 -15.31 11.21
CA MET A 116 6.08 -15.76 10.11
C MET A 116 4.80 -16.36 10.67
N ILE A 117 3.68 -15.96 10.12
CA ILE A 117 2.40 -16.56 10.45
C ILE A 117 2.37 -17.91 9.73
N GLY A 118 2.59 -19.01 10.50
CA GLY A 118 2.51 -20.35 9.96
C GLY A 118 1.07 -20.74 9.61
N GLU A 119 0.88 -21.91 9.07
CA GLU A 119 -0.36 -22.67 8.73
C GLU A 119 -1.76 -22.00 8.90
N TYR A 120 -1.86 -20.92 9.72
CA TYR A 120 -3.09 -20.16 9.97
C TYR A 120 -3.65 -19.48 8.72
N LEU A 121 -2.79 -19.23 7.72
CA LEU A 121 -3.18 -18.56 6.48
C LEU A 121 -3.82 -19.51 5.46
N GLU A 122 -3.48 -20.81 5.48
CA GLU A 122 -4.05 -21.77 4.54
C GLU A 122 -5.55 -21.99 4.78
N GLU A 123 -6.05 -21.80 6.03
CA GLU A 123 -7.48 -21.98 6.35
C GLU A 123 -8.35 -20.73 6.07
N ASN A 124 -7.76 -19.56 5.91
CA ASN A 124 -8.51 -18.29 5.74
C ASN A 124 -8.42 -17.69 4.33
N PHE A 125 -7.66 -18.27 3.41
CA PHE A 125 -7.72 -17.86 2.02
C PHE A 125 -8.97 -18.47 1.37
N GLU A 126 -9.92 -17.63 0.98
CA GLU A 126 -10.82 -17.99 -0.10
C GLU A 126 -9.96 -18.24 -1.33
N GLU A 127 -10.18 -19.34 -2.03
CA GLU A 127 -9.47 -19.88 -3.19
C GLU A 127 -8.46 -18.92 -3.89
N ASP A 128 -7.25 -19.40 -4.14
CA ASP A 128 -6.28 -18.73 -5.01
C ASP A 128 -6.97 -18.16 -6.26
N LYS A 129 -6.70 -16.91 -6.58
CA LYS A 129 -7.25 -16.25 -7.76
C LYS A 129 -6.22 -16.22 -8.88
N GLU A 130 -6.60 -16.65 -10.05
CA GLU A 130 -5.80 -16.45 -11.26
C GLU A 130 -6.08 -15.05 -11.81
N ILE A 131 -5.02 -14.28 -12.01
CA ILE A 131 -5.05 -12.97 -12.64
C ILE A 131 -4.08 -12.96 -13.82
N SER A 132 -4.28 -12.02 -14.74
CA SER A 132 -3.37 -11.76 -15.83
C SER A 132 -2.61 -10.45 -15.59
N VAL A 133 -1.31 -10.45 -15.82
CA VAL A 133 -0.49 -9.25 -15.92
C VAL A 133 0.08 -9.13 -17.33
N TYR A 134 0.23 -7.92 -17.81
CA TYR A 134 0.60 -7.69 -19.21
C TYR A 134 1.97 -7.03 -19.31
N PHE A 135 2.91 -7.71 -19.94
CA PHE A 135 4.28 -7.27 -20.16
C PHE A 135 4.59 -7.15 -21.65
N LEU A 136 5.79 -6.73 -21.97
CA LEU A 136 6.34 -6.68 -23.32
C LEU A 136 7.25 -7.89 -23.58
N ASN A 137 7.44 -8.23 -24.87
CA ASN A 137 8.39 -9.27 -25.25
C ASN A 137 9.36 -8.71 -26.30
N ILE A 138 10.66 -8.88 -26.04
CA ILE A 138 11.74 -8.40 -26.93
C ILE A 138 11.73 -9.06 -28.32
N GLU A 139 11.15 -10.26 -28.43
CA GLU A 139 11.05 -11.00 -29.69
C GLU A 139 9.85 -10.54 -30.53
N SER A 140 8.87 -9.83 -29.96
CA SER A 140 7.76 -9.31 -30.74
C SER A 140 8.20 -8.09 -31.55
N GLN A 141 8.03 -8.17 -32.88
CA GLN A 141 8.41 -7.07 -33.79
C GLN A 141 7.51 -5.82 -33.68
N GLN A 142 6.51 -5.83 -32.85
CA GLN A 142 5.53 -4.77 -32.66
C GLN A 142 5.17 -4.73 -31.18
N GLU A 143 5.89 -4.18 -30.33
CA GLU A 143 5.54 -3.84 -28.92
C GLU A 143 4.23 -4.50 -28.39
N GLU A 144 4.02 -5.77 -28.76
CA GLU A 144 2.83 -6.54 -28.46
C GLU A 144 2.89 -6.98 -26.99
N LEU A 145 1.81 -6.70 -26.26
CA LEU A 145 1.70 -7.15 -24.88
C LEU A 145 1.55 -8.65 -24.81
N VAL A 146 2.31 -9.25 -23.92
CA VAL A 146 2.23 -10.67 -23.57
C VAL A 146 1.46 -10.81 -22.27
N GLU A 147 0.41 -11.63 -22.29
CA GLU A 147 -0.31 -12.02 -21.11
C GLU A 147 0.50 -13.04 -20.31
N VAL A 148 0.70 -12.74 -19.03
CA VAL A 148 1.33 -13.63 -18.07
C VAL A 148 0.37 -13.88 -16.92
N LYS A 149 0.07 -15.16 -16.67
CA LYS A 149 -0.83 -15.56 -15.60
C LYS A 149 -0.10 -15.65 -14.27
N ARG A 150 -0.75 -15.15 -13.24
CA ARG A 150 -0.31 -15.21 -11.85
C ARG A 150 -1.39 -15.84 -11.00
N THR A 151 -1.01 -16.79 -10.19
CA THR A 151 -1.86 -17.27 -9.09
C THR A 151 -1.50 -16.49 -7.84
N ILE A 152 -2.47 -15.77 -7.30
CA ILE A 152 -2.29 -14.98 -6.08
C ILE A 152 -3.21 -15.52 -4.98
N PRO A 153 -2.71 -15.61 -3.74
CA PRO A 153 -3.59 -15.83 -2.62
C PRO A 153 -4.50 -14.61 -2.50
N TYR A 154 -5.79 -14.85 -2.54
CA TYR A 154 -6.78 -13.78 -2.41
C TYR A 154 -7.21 -13.65 -0.96
N GLU A 155 -6.92 -12.54 -0.35
CA GLU A 155 -7.40 -12.22 0.99
C GLU A 155 -8.70 -11.42 0.91
N PRO A 156 -9.75 -11.83 1.68
CA PRO A 156 -10.92 -10.97 1.88
C PRO A 156 -10.47 -9.60 2.42
N GLY A 157 -10.81 -8.54 1.69
CA GLY A 157 -10.44 -7.17 2.07
C GLY A 157 -9.35 -6.53 1.22
N ILE A 158 -8.54 -7.30 0.49
CA ILE A 158 -7.66 -6.75 -0.54
C ILE A 158 -8.40 -6.80 -1.88
N SER A 159 -8.52 -5.65 -2.53
CA SER A 159 -9.09 -5.59 -3.88
C SER A 159 -8.24 -6.43 -4.84
N ILE A 160 -8.88 -7.34 -5.57
CA ILE A 160 -8.22 -8.13 -6.61
C ILE A 160 -7.58 -7.24 -7.68
N HIS A 161 -8.16 -6.09 -7.94
CA HIS A 161 -7.64 -5.08 -8.87
C HIS A 161 -6.32 -4.51 -8.38
N PHE A 162 -6.26 -4.16 -7.08
CA PHE A 162 -5.03 -3.69 -6.44
C PHE A 162 -3.95 -4.77 -6.43
N ALA A 163 -4.32 -6.02 -6.11
CA ALA A 163 -3.39 -7.15 -6.16
C ALA A 163 -2.83 -7.37 -7.57
N ALA A 164 -3.67 -7.23 -8.61
CA ALA A 164 -3.24 -7.36 -10.00
C ALA A 164 -2.23 -6.26 -10.41
N ILE A 165 -2.49 -5.01 -10.04
CA ILE A 165 -1.55 -3.91 -10.31
C ILE A 165 -0.23 -4.12 -9.55
N ASN A 166 -0.27 -4.56 -8.29
CA ASN A 166 0.97 -4.86 -7.56
C ASN A 166 1.77 -5.99 -8.23
N GLN A 167 1.10 -7.03 -8.74
CA GLN A 167 1.80 -8.07 -9.50
C GLN A 167 2.43 -7.54 -10.79
N LEU A 168 1.81 -6.56 -11.44
CA LEU A 168 2.39 -5.86 -12.58
C LEU A 168 3.61 -5.03 -12.18
N LEU A 169 3.53 -4.28 -11.07
CA LEU A 169 4.62 -3.44 -10.57
C LEU A 169 5.82 -4.25 -10.07
N ASN A 170 5.61 -5.47 -9.58
CA ASN A 170 6.68 -6.40 -9.23
C ASN A 170 7.50 -6.84 -10.45
N GLY A 171 7.00 -6.60 -11.66
CA GLY A 171 7.67 -6.93 -12.90
C GLY A 171 7.67 -8.43 -13.24
N PRO A 172 8.35 -8.80 -14.32
CA PRO A 172 8.51 -10.20 -14.70
C PRO A 172 9.46 -10.93 -13.76
N THR A 173 9.19 -12.22 -13.53
CA THR A 173 10.09 -13.11 -12.81
C THR A 173 11.41 -13.32 -13.57
N GLU A 174 12.41 -13.92 -12.90
CA GLU A 174 13.69 -14.25 -13.55
C GLU A 174 13.48 -15.16 -14.76
N ASP A 175 12.69 -16.24 -14.62
CA ASP A 175 12.35 -17.16 -15.72
C ASP A 175 11.62 -16.47 -16.89
N GLU A 176 10.81 -15.47 -16.61
CA GLU A 176 10.12 -14.70 -17.65
C GLU A 176 11.07 -13.73 -18.36
N SER A 177 11.95 -13.11 -17.58
CA SER A 177 12.99 -12.22 -18.13
C SER A 177 13.98 -12.99 -19.03
N GLU A 178 14.33 -14.22 -18.68
CA GLU A 178 15.15 -15.10 -19.53
C GLU A 178 14.45 -15.44 -20.87
N ARG A 179 13.11 -15.42 -20.87
CA ARG A 179 12.28 -15.60 -22.10
C ARG A 179 12.04 -14.31 -22.87
N GLY A 180 12.76 -13.23 -22.52
CA GLY A 180 12.63 -11.93 -23.20
C GLY A 180 11.43 -11.10 -22.78
N ILE A 181 10.75 -11.45 -21.68
CA ILE A 181 9.64 -10.66 -21.12
C ILE A 181 10.20 -9.53 -20.26
N PHE A 182 9.71 -8.32 -20.45
CA PHE A 182 10.17 -7.14 -19.71
C PHE A 182 9.03 -6.14 -19.47
N SER A 183 9.22 -5.24 -18.52
CA SER A 183 8.31 -4.14 -18.22
C SER A 183 8.91 -2.80 -18.63
N MET A 184 8.07 -1.88 -19.09
CA MET A 184 8.44 -0.46 -19.27
C MET A 184 8.11 0.39 -18.06
N ILE A 185 7.43 -0.17 -17.06
CA ILE A 185 7.15 0.52 -15.80
C ILE A 185 8.45 0.59 -15.00
N ASN A 186 8.77 1.78 -14.53
CA ASN A 186 9.99 2.00 -13.75
C ASN A 186 9.96 1.24 -12.42
N PRO A 187 11.07 0.60 -12.04
CA PRO A 187 11.22 0.07 -10.68
C PRO A 187 11.03 1.18 -9.63
N GLY A 188 10.32 0.88 -8.56
CA GLY A 188 9.98 1.86 -7.53
C GLY A 188 8.68 2.61 -7.80
N THR A 189 7.93 2.27 -8.85
CA THR A 189 6.55 2.72 -9.01
C THR A 189 5.67 2.07 -7.95
N VAL A 190 4.86 2.89 -7.26
CA VAL A 190 3.91 2.48 -6.21
C VAL A 190 2.52 2.98 -6.56
N VAL A 191 1.49 2.19 -6.30
CA VAL A 191 0.10 2.64 -6.31
C VAL A 191 -0.20 3.33 -4.98
N TYR A 192 -0.65 4.57 -5.04
CA TYR A 192 -1.13 5.31 -3.88
C TYR A 192 -2.62 5.09 -3.62
N ASP A 193 -3.41 4.97 -4.68
CA ASP A 193 -4.85 4.72 -4.59
C ASP A 193 -5.36 3.98 -5.83
N LEU A 194 -6.40 3.18 -5.65
CA LEU A 194 -7.15 2.55 -6.73
C LEU A 194 -8.62 2.50 -6.34
N THR A 195 -9.44 3.32 -6.98
CA THR A 195 -10.89 3.34 -6.80
C THR A 195 -11.60 2.96 -8.08
N ILE A 196 -12.79 2.37 -7.95
CA ILE A 196 -13.64 2.00 -9.09
C ILE A 196 -15.01 2.64 -8.88
N GLU A 197 -15.36 3.55 -9.78
CA GLU A 197 -16.63 4.25 -9.78
C GLU A 197 -17.31 4.12 -11.14
N ASP A 198 -18.52 3.60 -11.18
CA ASP A 198 -19.33 3.45 -12.41
C ASP A 198 -18.59 2.72 -13.57
N GLY A 199 -17.69 1.79 -13.23
CA GLY A 199 -16.90 1.04 -14.21
C GLY A 199 -15.62 1.74 -14.66
N VAL A 200 -15.28 2.88 -14.09
CA VAL A 200 -14.01 3.59 -14.30
C VAL A 200 -13.07 3.28 -13.16
N ALA A 201 -11.93 2.66 -13.44
CA ALA A 201 -10.85 2.49 -12.49
C ALA A 201 -9.95 3.73 -12.51
N ILE A 202 -9.86 4.41 -11.38
CA ILE A 202 -8.93 5.53 -11.18
C ILE A 202 -7.76 4.98 -10.36
N VAL A 203 -6.57 4.98 -10.94
CA VAL A 203 -5.36 4.46 -10.28
C VAL A 203 -4.32 5.54 -10.19
N ASP A 204 -3.91 5.87 -8.95
CA ASP A 204 -2.93 6.90 -8.65
C ASP A 204 -1.57 6.28 -8.30
N PHE A 205 -0.52 6.83 -8.91
CA PHE A 205 0.84 6.35 -8.72
C PHE A 205 1.76 7.46 -8.18
N ASN A 206 2.92 7.06 -7.69
CA ASN A 206 3.99 7.98 -7.39
C ASN A 206 4.69 8.49 -8.68
N GLU A 207 5.53 9.53 -8.55
CA GLU A 207 6.27 10.14 -9.66
C GLU A 207 7.19 9.17 -10.41
N LYS A 208 7.57 8.04 -9.79
CA LYS A 208 8.45 7.04 -10.40
C LYS A 208 7.89 6.50 -11.70
N LEU A 209 6.55 6.43 -11.84
CA LEU A 209 5.90 5.96 -13.06
C LEU A 209 6.37 6.71 -14.31
N GLN A 210 6.63 8.01 -14.21
CA GLN A 210 7.04 8.86 -15.34
C GLN A 210 8.49 9.33 -15.30
N GLU A 211 9.26 8.98 -14.26
CA GLU A 211 10.63 9.46 -14.10
C GLU A 211 11.53 9.00 -15.26
N GLY A 212 12.06 9.96 -16.04
CA GLY A 212 12.92 9.67 -17.18
C GLY A 212 12.23 9.02 -18.39
N VAL A 213 10.91 8.85 -18.36
CA VAL A 213 10.13 8.34 -19.50
C VAL A 213 10.13 9.37 -20.60
N ALA A 214 10.51 8.96 -21.80
CA ALA A 214 10.52 9.80 -23.00
C ALA A 214 10.14 9.02 -24.23
N GLY A 215 9.41 9.69 -25.13
CA GLY A 215 8.95 9.14 -26.40
C GLY A 215 7.61 8.41 -26.32
N SER A 216 6.81 8.59 -27.37
CA SER A 216 5.43 8.10 -27.43
C SER A 216 5.32 6.58 -27.24
N ALA A 217 6.30 5.81 -27.74
CA ALA A 217 6.30 4.35 -27.62
C ALA A 217 6.39 3.90 -26.15
N SER A 218 7.30 4.49 -25.37
CA SER A 218 7.47 4.17 -23.94
C SER A 218 6.23 4.54 -23.15
N VAL A 219 5.67 5.73 -23.38
CA VAL A 219 4.44 6.20 -22.75
C VAL A 219 3.27 5.26 -23.05
N MET A 220 3.09 4.89 -24.32
CA MET A 220 2.02 3.96 -24.71
C MET A 220 2.22 2.58 -24.09
N ALA A 221 3.44 2.07 -24.04
CA ALA A 221 3.74 0.79 -23.44
C ALA A 221 3.38 0.75 -21.94
N ILE A 222 3.76 1.77 -21.17
CA ILE A 222 3.41 1.90 -19.76
C ILE A 222 1.88 1.94 -19.58
N ARG A 223 1.19 2.82 -20.30
CA ARG A 223 -0.27 2.91 -20.25
C ARG A 223 -0.94 1.58 -20.57
N ASN A 224 -0.55 0.96 -21.68
CA ASN A 224 -1.13 -0.30 -22.12
C ASN A 224 -0.91 -1.44 -21.10
N GLN A 225 0.24 -1.51 -20.45
CA GLN A 225 0.48 -2.51 -19.40
C GLN A 225 -0.50 -2.35 -18.25
N ILE A 226 -0.70 -1.12 -17.75
CA ILE A 226 -1.63 -0.81 -16.66
C ILE A 226 -3.08 -1.06 -17.09
N GLU A 227 -3.48 -0.47 -18.22
CA GLU A 227 -4.86 -0.56 -18.73
C GLU A 227 -5.27 -2.01 -19.00
N ARG A 228 -4.42 -2.80 -19.68
CA ARG A 228 -4.73 -4.20 -19.99
C ARG A 228 -4.80 -5.07 -18.75
N THR A 229 -3.98 -4.76 -17.75
CA THR A 229 -4.03 -5.48 -16.46
C THR A 229 -5.31 -5.19 -15.69
N LEU A 230 -5.85 -3.98 -15.76
CA LEU A 230 -7.11 -3.64 -15.09
C LEU A 230 -8.35 -4.03 -15.90
N LEU A 231 -8.32 -3.86 -17.21
CA LEU A 231 -9.45 -4.19 -18.10
C LEU A 231 -9.75 -5.70 -18.22
N GLN A 232 -9.00 -6.57 -17.53
CA GLN A 232 -9.37 -7.99 -17.44
C GLN A 232 -10.59 -8.24 -16.56
N PHE A 233 -10.94 -7.29 -15.70
CA PHE A 233 -12.04 -7.41 -14.75
C PHE A 233 -13.35 -6.89 -15.35
N ASP A 234 -14.43 -7.67 -15.21
CA ASP A 234 -15.74 -7.38 -15.82
C ASP A 234 -16.40 -6.10 -15.28
N ASP A 235 -15.98 -5.65 -14.12
CA ASP A 235 -16.47 -4.43 -13.47
C ASP A 235 -15.69 -3.17 -13.88
N ILE A 236 -14.65 -3.28 -14.72
CA ILE A 236 -13.86 -2.16 -15.25
C ILE A 236 -14.04 -2.05 -16.76
N ASN A 237 -14.47 -0.87 -17.21
CA ASN A 237 -14.65 -0.55 -18.63
C ASN A 237 -13.67 0.53 -19.12
N GLU A 238 -13.13 1.31 -18.20
CA GLU A 238 -12.22 2.42 -18.47
C GLU A 238 -11.18 2.53 -17.35
N VAL A 239 -9.98 2.98 -17.68
CA VAL A 239 -8.90 3.20 -16.73
C VAL A 239 -8.39 4.63 -16.85
N VAL A 240 -8.39 5.35 -15.74
CA VAL A 240 -7.78 6.68 -15.61
C VAL A 240 -6.52 6.53 -14.76
N ILE A 241 -5.39 6.89 -15.33
CA ILE A 241 -4.09 6.90 -14.64
C ILE A 241 -3.85 8.31 -14.10
N SER A 242 -3.45 8.43 -12.84
CA SER A 242 -2.98 9.66 -12.24
C SER A 242 -1.61 9.48 -11.59
N ILE A 243 -0.92 10.59 -11.34
CA ILE A 243 0.37 10.63 -10.63
C ILE A 243 0.27 11.74 -9.59
N ASN A 244 0.41 11.38 -8.30
CA ASN A 244 0.21 12.31 -7.18
C ASN A 244 -1.13 13.07 -7.25
N GLY A 245 -2.19 12.40 -7.69
CA GLY A 245 -3.54 12.96 -7.85
C GLY A 245 -3.78 13.75 -9.12
N GLU A 246 -2.78 13.94 -9.99
CA GLU A 246 -2.92 14.66 -11.26
C GLU A 246 -3.06 13.66 -12.42
N SER A 247 -4.13 13.80 -13.21
CA SER A 247 -4.39 12.95 -14.40
C SER A 247 -4.11 13.65 -15.73
N GLU A 248 -3.99 14.98 -15.70
CA GLU A 248 -3.64 15.77 -16.86
C GLU A 248 -2.11 15.97 -16.95
N GLU A 249 -1.59 16.10 -18.16
CA GLU A 249 -0.15 16.37 -18.43
C GLU A 249 0.83 15.31 -17.87
N ILE A 250 0.36 14.12 -17.52
CA ILE A 250 1.20 13.00 -17.09
C ILE A 250 1.56 12.07 -18.26
N LEU A 251 2.70 11.35 -18.16
CA LEU A 251 3.17 10.41 -19.18
C LEU A 251 3.10 11.04 -20.59
N GLN A 252 3.67 12.21 -20.73
CA GLN A 252 3.75 12.90 -22.03
C GLN A 252 4.99 12.44 -22.80
N PRO A 253 4.91 12.30 -24.17
CA PRO A 253 6.01 11.86 -24.97
C PRO A 253 7.12 12.90 -25.15
#